data_31116e7fade0725055b9de63ce2091bf
#
_entry.id   31116e7fade0725055b9de63ce2091bf
#
_cell.length_a   1.000
_cell.length_b   1.000
_cell.length_c   1.000
_cell.angle_alpha   90.00
_cell.angle_beta   90.00
_cell.angle_gamma   90.00
#
_symmetry.space_group_name_H-M   'P 1'
#
loop_
_entity.id
_entity.type
_entity.pdbx_description
1 polymer ?
#
loop_
_entity_poly.entity_id
_entity_poly.type
_entity_poly.pdbx_seq_one_letter_code
_entity_poly.pdbx_strand_id
1 'polypeptide(L)'
;MNQSSVIEKLHRVYTDFLVWKSAEFGKQAEQDIGGEWECNYAAMPEVWAACFDFVQQIPAHAWQPEQARQLLYLTARDNESEYIAGMLPESALLRLCETYRQQPAYDAGWQLAVQLPRLSSQAVAWQWAEFFCNDPDEYTCRRALMVSGSLHAPHTER
;
A
#
# COMPACT_ATOMS: atom_id res chain seq x y z
N MET A 1 13.85 11.50 -16.96
CA MET A 1 14.63 10.79 -15.93
C MET A 1 14.74 9.35 -16.38
N ASN A 2 15.90 8.70 -16.22
CA ASN A 2 16.08 7.30 -16.63
C ASN A 2 15.34 6.38 -15.63
N GLN A 3 14.68 5.33 -16.11
CA GLN A 3 13.96 4.34 -15.27
C GLN A 3 14.84 3.76 -14.15
N SER A 4 16.13 3.52 -14.41
CA SER A 4 17.11 3.08 -13.40
C SER A 4 17.20 4.07 -12.23
N SER A 5 17.26 5.36 -12.51
CA SER A 5 17.35 6.42 -11.50
C SER A 5 16.12 6.49 -10.59
N VAL A 6 14.92 6.19 -11.13
CA VAL A 6 13.67 6.19 -10.35
C VAL A 6 13.61 4.98 -9.42
N ILE A 7 14.03 3.82 -9.91
CA ILE A 7 14.12 2.58 -9.11
C ILE A 7 15.14 2.75 -7.98
N GLU A 8 16.32 3.30 -8.29
CA GLU A 8 17.36 3.58 -7.29
C GLU A 8 16.88 4.57 -6.23
N LYS A 9 16.10 5.59 -6.64
CA LYS A 9 15.51 6.56 -5.72
C LYS A 9 14.52 5.89 -4.76
N LEU A 10 13.62 5.03 -5.26
CA LEU A 10 12.70 4.27 -4.40
C LEU A 10 13.46 3.40 -3.39
N HIS A 11 14.45 2.65 -3.86
CA HIS A 11 15.27 1.79 -2.99
C HIS A 11 16.02 2.60 -1.92
N ARG A 12 16.56 3.75 -2.29
CA ARG A 12 17.27 4.64 -1.36
C ARG A 12 16.34 5.15 -0.25
N VAL A 13 15.18 5.74 -0.60
CA VAL A 13 14.27 6.26 0.43
C VAL A 13 13.73 5.15 1.33
N TYR A 14 13.52 3.95 0.80
CA TYR A 14 13.16 2.77 1.58
C TYR A 14 14.26 2.41 2.57
N THR A 15 15.51 2.35 2.13
CA THR A 15 16.66 2.02 2.98
C THR A 15 16.89 3.08 4.06
N ASP A 16 16.83 4.36 3.68
CA ASP A 16 17.00 5.48 4.60
C ASP A 16 15.89 5.47 5.69
N PHE A 17 14.65 5.16 5.29
CA PHE A 17 13.54 4.99 6.23
C PHE A 17 13.80 3.85 7.22
N LEU A 18 14.29 2.69 6.76
CA LEU A 18 14.62 1.56 7.65
C LEU A 18 15.74 1.91 8.64
N VAL A 19 16.77 2.64 8.18
CA VAL A 19 17.87 3.09 9.05
C VAL A 19 17.34 4.02 10.13
N TRP A 20 16.52 5.02 9.75
CA TRP A 20 15.88 5.92 10.70
C TRP A 20 14.99 5.16 11.69
N LYS A 21 14.11 4.28 11.21
CA LYS A 21 13.21 3.47 12.05
C LYS A 21 14.00 2.65 13.07
N SER A 22 15.08 2.02 12.66
CA SER A 22 15.93 1.24 13.55
C SER A 22 16.63 2.10 14.60
N ALA A 23 17.06 3.30 14.24
CA ALA A 23 17.70 4.24 15.17
C ALA A 23 16.69 4.79 16.19
N GLU A 24 15.47 5.11 15.76
CA GLU A 24 14.44 5.73 16.61
C GLU A 24 13.80 4.71 17.57
N PHE A 25 13.45 3.51 17.07
CA PHE A 25 12.67 2.53 17.83
C PHE A 25 13.50 1.33 18.33
N GLY A 26 14.75 1.19 17.92
CA GLY A 26 15.63 0.12 18.34
C GLY A 26 15.03 -1.29 18.06
N LYS A 27 15.03 -2.17 19.07
CA LYS A 27 14.48 -3.52 18.92
C LYS A 27 12.97 -3.58 18.69
N GLN A 28 12.23 -2.55 19.05
CA GLN A 28 10.79 -2.45 18.74
C GLN A 28 10.53 -2.24 17.26
N ALA A 29 11.52 -1.74 16.52
CA ALA A 29 11.42 -1.56 15.07
C ALA A 29 11.23 -2.89 14.31
N GLU A 30 11.66 -4.01 14.87
CA GLU A 30 11.50 -5.33 14.27
C GLU A 30 10.08 -5.90 14.44
N GLN A 31 9.36 -5.37 15.42
CA GLN A 31 7.95 -5.71 15.63
C GLN A 31 7.11 -4.71 14.88
N ASP A 32 6.74 -5.04 13.66
CA ASP A 32 5.71 -4.31 12.92
C ASP A 32 4.36 -4.59 13.58
N ILE A 33 4.18 -3.98 14.75
CA ILE A 33 2.93 -4.09 15.50
C ILE A 33 1.92 -3.19 14.79
N GLY A 34 0.87 -3.80 14.27
CA GLY A 34 -0.31 -3.05 13.87
C GLY A 34 -0.82 -2.25 15.07
N GLY A 35 -1.27 -1.04 14.86
CA GLY A 35 -1.75 -0.16 15.92
C GLY A 35 -1.33 1.30 15.70
N GLU A 36 -1.53 2.11 16.72
CA GLU A 36 -1.22 3.54 16.71
C GLU A 36 0.29 3.78 16.59
N TRP A 37 0.77 3.84 15.37
CA TRP A 37 2.15 4.15 15.05
C TRP A 37 2.22 5.53 14.39
N GLU A 38 2.70 6.51 15.14
CA GLU A 38 2.92 7.86 14.63
C GLU A 38 4.26 7.93 13.88
N CYS A 39 4.21 8.27 12.61
CA CYS A 39 5.39 8.44 11.79
C CYS A 39 5.86 9.88 11.80
N ASN A 40 6.87 10.18 12.63
CA ASN A 40 7.49 11.50 12.68
C ASN A 40 8.79 11.59 11.83
N TYR A 41 8.90 10.77 10.79
CA TYR A 41 10.04 10.79 9.88
C TYR A 41 10.09 12.07 9.06
N ALA A 42 11.06 12.94 9.37
CA ALA A 42 11.16 14.27 8.77
C ALA A 42 11.30 14.26 7.23
N ALA A 43 11.89 13.20 6.65
CA ALA A 43 12.04 13.04 5.21
C ALA A 43 10.85 12.31 4.55
N MET A 44 9.70 12.20 5.20
CA MET A 44 8.50 11.59 4.62
C MET A 44 8.06 12.25 3.30
N PRO A 45 8.15 13.57 3.10
CA PRO A 45 7.89 14.20 1.80
C PRO A 45 8.77 13.68 0.66
N GLU A 46 10.03 13.32 0.94
CA GLU A 46 10.93 12.71 -0.04
C GLU A 46 10.51 11.29 -0.41
N VAL A 47 10.00 10.53 0.58
CA VAL A 47 9.41 9.20 0.36
C VAL A 47 8.21 9.32 -0.57
N TRP A 48 7.26 10.23 -0.29
CA TRP A 48 6.10 10.47 -1.15
C TRP A 48 6.49 10.82 -2.58
N ALA A 49 7.45 11.73 -2.75
CA ALA A 49 7.94 12.12 -4.07
C ALA A 49 8.59 10.95 -4.83
N ALA A 50 9.37 10.11 -4.13
CA ALA A 50 9.99 8.93 -4.75
C ALA A 50 8.96 7.87 -5.15
N CYS A 51 7.97 7.61 -4.29
CA CYS A 51 6.86 6.70 -4.60
C CYS A 51 6.04 7.20 -5.78
N PHE A 52 5.71 8.50 -5.81
CA PHE A 52 5.00 9.12 -6.93
C PHE A 52 5.76 8.97 -8.24
N ASP A 53 7.04 9.35 -8.28
CA ASP A 53 7.88 9.21 -9.48
C ASP A 53 7.91 7.77 -9.96
N PHE A 54 8.03 6.80 -9.03
CA PHE A 54 8.07 5.39 -9.35
C PHE A 54 6.77 4.90 -10.01
N VAL A 55 5.62 5.16 -9.41
CA VAL A 55 4.34 4.67 -9.95
C VAL A 55 3.93 5.37 -11.25
N GLN A 56 4.43 6.59 -11.50
CA GLN A 56 4.18 7.31 -12.73
C GLN A 56 5.08 6.89 -13.90
N GLN A 57 6.31 6.47 -13.61
CA GLN A 57 7.32 6.21 -14.64
C GLN A 57 7.53 4.72 -14.92
N ILE A 58 7.23 3.85 -13.96
CA ILE A 58 7.41 2.40 -14.09
C ILE A 58 6.03 1.72 -14.11
N PRO A 59 5.61 1.13 -15.23
CA PRO A 59 4.33 0.42 -15.32
C PRO A 59 4.26 -0.73 -14.29
N ALA A 60 3.13 -0.91 -13.63
CA ALA A 60 2.97 -1.88 -12.55
C ALA A 60 3.30 -3.33 -12.94
N HIS A 61 3.05 -3.70 -14.21
CA HIS A 61 3.38 -5.03 -14.72
C HIS A 61 4.90 -5.28 -14.87
N ALA A 62 5.70 -4.21 -14.92
CA ALA A 62 7.16 -4.28 -15.02
C ALA A 62 7.87 -4.28 -13.65
N TRP A 63 7.12 -4.11 -12.54
CA TRP A 63 7.71 -4.10 -11.21
C TRP A 63 8.28 -5.45 -10.84
N GLN A 64 9.51 -5.44 -10.39
CA GLN A 64 10.08 -6.61 -9.73
C GLN A 64 9.42 -6.83 -8.37
N PRO A 65 9.35 -8.08 -7.86
CA PRO A 65 8.74 -8.38 -6.58
C PRO A 65 9.29 -7.52 -5.42
N GLU A 66 10.59 -7.24 -5.43
CA GLU A 66 11.23 -6.41 -4.42
C GLU A 66 10.71 -4.96 -4.43
N GLN A 67 10.56 -4.36 -5.59
CA GLN A 67 10.03 -3.00 -5.74
C GLN A 67 8.59 -2.90 -5.25
N ALA A 68 7.77 -3.90 -5.58
CA ALA A 68 6.39 -3.98 -5.10
C ALA A 68 6.32 -4.11 -3.56
N ARG A 69 7.22 -4.91 -2.95
CA ARG A 69 7.31 -5.03 -1.49
C ARG A 69 7.77 -3.74 -0.82
N GLN A 70 8.78 -3.06 -1.38
CA GLN A 70 9.25 -1.77 -0.86
C GLN A 70 8.12 -0.72 -0.88
N LEU A 71 7.40 -0.62 -1.99
CA LEU A 71 6.29 0.32 -2.11
C LEU A 71 5.14 -0.05 -1.15
N LEU A 72 4.79 -1.33 -1.02
CA LEU A 72 3.79 -1.80 -0.08
C LEU A 72 4.16 -1.48 1.37
N TYR A 73 5.43 -1.68 1.74
CA TYR A 73 5.94 -1.36 3.06
C TYR A 73 5.85 0.15 3.35
N LEU A 74 6.27 0.99 2.40
CA LEU A 74 6.18 2.45 2.56
C LEU A 74 4.72 2.92 2.64
N THR A 75 3.82 2.29 1.90
CA THR A 75 2.36 2.52 2.03
C THR A 75 1.88 2.20 3.43
N ALA A 76 2.31 1.07 4.00
CA ALA A 76 1.98 0.69 5.37
C ALA A 76 2.46 1.70 6.41
N ARG A 77 3.58 2.36 6.17
CA ARG A 77 4.17 3.35 7.09
C ARG A 77 3.63 4.78 6.90
N ASP A 78 2.87 5.02 5.86
CA ASP A 78 2.17 6.29 5.58
C ASP A 78 0.72 6.27 6.11
N ASN A 79 0.50 5.63 7.25
CA ASN A 79 -0.83 5.33 7.79
C ASN A 79 -1.59 6.56 8.32
N GLU A 80 -0.92 7.66 8.63
CA GLU A 80 -1.56 8.92 9.05
C GLU A 80 -2.02 9.76 7.87
N SER A 81 -1.19 9.85 6.83
CA SER A 81 -1.45 10.71 5.67
C SER A 81 -2.21 9.99 4.56
N GLU A 82 -2.07 8.67 4.45
CA GLU A 82 -2.64 7.83 3.38
C GLU A 82 -2.29 8.35 1.97
N TYR A 83 -1.23 9.16 1.87
CA TYR A 83 -0.87 9.86 0.64
C TYR A 83 -0.46 8.89 -0.46
N ILE A 84 0.37 7.89 -0.10
CA ILE A 84 0.85 6.88 -1.06
C ILE A 84 -0.31 6.07 -1.61
N ALA A 85 -1.19 5.54 -0.76
CA ALA A 85 -2.36 4.78 -1.20
C ALA A 85 -3.29 5.64 -2.09
N GLY A 86 -3.52 6.89 -1.69
CA GLY A 86 -4.39 7.83 -2.40
C GLY A 86 -3.92 8.19 -3.81
N MET A 87 -2.62 8.19 -4.07
CA MET A 87 -2.05 8.56 -5.37
C MET A 87 -1.87 7.39 -6.35
N LEU A 88 -2.08 6.13 -5.91
CA LEU A 88 -1.83 4.95 -6.75
C LEU A 88 -2.73 4.96 -8.00
N PRO A 89 -2.19 4.83 -9.22
CA PRO A 89 -2.98 4.45 -10.39
C PRO A 89 -3.63 3.08 -10.19
N GLU A 90 -4.73 2.80 -10.88
CA GLU A 90 -5.49 1.54 -10.75
C GLU A 90 -4.60 0.29 -10.88
N SER A 91 -3.73 0.24 -11.89
CA SER A 91 -2.83 -0.88 -12.10
C SER A 91 -1.83 -1.07 -10.96
N ALA A 92 -1.37 0.02 -10.35
CA ALA A 92 -0.49 0.00 -9.20
C ALA A 92 -1.23 -0.47 -7.94
N LEU A 93 -2.46 0.01 -7.72
CA LEU A 93 -3.32 -0.44 -6.63
C LEU A 93 -3.54 -1.96 -6.70
N LEU A 94 -3.93 -2.48 -7.86
CA LEU A 94 -4.14 -3.92 -8.06
C LEU A 94 -2.84 -4.72 -7.85
N ARG A 95 -1.69 -4.20 -8.30
CA ARG A 95 -0.39 -4.84 -8.07
C ARG A 95 -0.03 -4.90 -6.59
N LEU A 96 -0.35 -3.86 -5.82
CA LEU A 96 -0.11 -3.87 -4.37
C LEU A 96 -1.11 -4.76 -3.62
N CYS A 97 -2.37 -4.84 -4.03
CA CYS A 97 -3.33 -5.81 -3.49
C CYS A 97 -2.81 -7.25 -3.68
N GLU A 98 -2.29 -7.58 -4.86
CA GLU A 98 -1.70 -8.89 -5.13
C GLU A 98 -0.44 -9.14 -4.29
N THR A 99 0.42 -8.12 -4.13
CA THR A 99 1.62 -8.21 -3.29
C THR A 99 1.24 -8.43 -1.83
N TYR A 100 0.22 -7.70 -1.32
CA TYR A 100 -0.31 -7.86 0.02
C TYR A 100 -0.87 -9.28 0.25
N ARG A 101 -1.61 -9.82 -0.71
CA ARG A 101 -2.15 -11.19 -0.62
C ARG A 101 -1.05 -12.23 -0.46
N GLN A 102 0.08 -12.04 -1.11
CA GLN A 102 1.24 -12.94 -1.01
C GLN A 102 2.04 -12.72 0.28
N GLN A 103 2.18 -11.48 0.70
CA GLN A 103 2.96 -11.09 1.86
C GLN A 103 2.31 -9.86 2.53
N PRO A 104 1.40 -10.07 3.47
CA PRO A 104 0.74 -8.98 4.19
C PRO A 104 1.74 -8.05 4.89
N ALA A 105 1.46 -6.75 4.86
CA ALA A 105 2.17 -5.73 5.61
C ALA A 105 1.17 -4.96 6.47
N TYR A 106 1.45 -4.81 7.76
CA TYR A 106 0.59 -4.09 8.69
C TYR A 106 0.28 -2.68 8.18
N ASP A 107 -0.95 -2.24 8.39
CA ASP A 107 -1.50 -0.94 7.98
C ASP A 107 -1.57 -0.69 6.46
N ALA A 108 -1.08 -1.59 5.61
CA ALA A 108 -1.28 -1.49 4.17
C ALA A 108 -2.66 -1.98 3.75
N GLY A 109 -3.13 -3.09 4.30
CA GLY A 109 -4.38 -3.74 3.89
C GLY A 109 -5.58 -2.81 3.90
N TRP A 110 -5.83 -2.13 5.01
CA TRP A 110 -6.96 -1.21 5.14
C TRP A 110 -6.83 0.01 4.22
N GLN A 111 -5.61 0.53 4.01
CA GLN A 111 -5.37 1.65 3.10
C GLN A 111 -5.68 1.25 1.65
N LEU A 112 -5.26 0.05 1.22
CA LEU A 112 -5.60 -0.47 -0.12
C LEU A 112 -7.12 -0.71 -0.25
N ALA A 113 -7.75 -1.28 0.77
CA ALA A 113 -9.20 -1.54 0.78
C ALA A 113 -10.03 -0.26 0.58
N VAL A 114 -9.64 0.84 1.23
CA VAL A 114 -10.32 2.15 1.10
C VAL A 114 -10.24 2.71 -0.32
N GLN A 115 -9.24 2.32 -1.11
CA GLN A 115 -9.08 2.79 -2.49
C GLN A 115 -9.90 1.97 -3.52
N LEU A 116 -10.45 0.83 -3.17
CA LEU A 116 -11.16 -0.07 -4.09
C LEU A 116 -12.32 0.59 -4.88
N PRO A 117 -13.11 1.51 -4.30
CA PRO A 117 -14.17 2.19 -5.06
C PRO A 117 -13.70 2.98 -6.28
N ARG A 118 -12.40 3.27 -6.36
CA ARG A 118 -11.78 3.98 -7.50
C ARG A 118 -11.50 3.07 -8.71
N LEU A 119 -11.60 1.75 -8.54
CA LEU A 119 -11.37 0.80 -9.63
C LEU A 119 -12.47 0.95 -10.69
N SER A 120 -12.07 0.91 -11.95
CA SER A 120 -12.98 0.99 -13.09
C SER A 120 -13.93 -0.21 -13.16
N SER A 121 -13.48 -1.38 -12.73
CA SER A 121 -14.29 -2.61 -12.66
C SER A 121 -14.86 -2.82 -11.27
N GLN A 122 -16.17 -2.65 -11.13
CA GLN A 122 -16.88 -2.94 -9.87
C GLN A 122 -16.79 -4.41 -9.44
N ALA A 123 -16.75 -5.33 -10.41
CA ALA A 123 -16.60 -6.76 -10.13
C ALA A 123 -15.22 -7.06 -9.50
N VAL A 124 -14.15 -6.44 -10.02
CA VAL A 124 -12.80 -6.56 -9.45
C VAL A 124 -12.72 -5.90 -8.08
N ALA A 125 -13.32 -4.70 -7.93
CA ALA A 125 -13.39 -4.02 -6.64
C ALA A 125 -14.09 -4.89 -5.58
N TRP A 126 -15.20 -5.55 -5.94
CA TRP A 126 -15.94 -6.45 -5.06
C TRP A 126 -15.11 -7.66 -4.64
N GLN A 127 -14.42 -8.32 -5.58
CA GLN A 127 -13.56 -9.47 -5.28
C GLN A 127 -12.45 -9.11 -4.27
N TRP A 128 -11.83 -7.96 -4.44
CA TRP A 128 -10.82 -7.49 -3.49
C TRP A 128 -11.42 -7.06 -2.15
N ALA A 129 -12.59 -6.43 -2.15
CA ALA A 129 -13.30 -6.10 -0.91
C ALA A 129 -13.63 -7.37 -0.11
N GLU A 130 -14.13 -8.42 -0.78
CA GLU A 130 -14.38 -9.73 -0.16
C GLU A 130 -13.10 -10.34 0.43
N PHE A 131 -11.98 -10.26 -0.29
CA PHE A 131 -10.68 -10.69 0.21
C PHE A 131 -10.31 -9.95 1.51
N PHE A 132 -10.36 -8.62 1.52
CA PHE A 132 -10.01 -7.82 2.69
C PHE A 132 -11.04 -7.93 3.83
N CYS A 133 -12.30 -8.23 3.56
CA CYS A 133 -13.31 -8.52 4.60
C CYS A 133 -12.99 -9.79 5.41
N ASN A 134 -12.18 -10.69 4.86
CA ASN A 134 -11.72 -11.90 5.50
C ASN A 134 -10.28 -11.81 6.02
N ASP A 135 -9.72 -10.60 6.04
CA ASP A 135 -8.36 -10.38 6.53
C ASP A 135 -8.28 -10.68 8.03
N PRO A 136 -7.20 -11.33 8.50
CA PRO A 136 -6.99 -11.60 9.93
C PRO A 136 -6.78 -10.33 10.75
N ASP A 137 -6.35 -9.22 10.14
CA ASP A 137 -6.33 -7.91 10.78
C ASP A 137 -7.75 -7.33 10.88
N GLU A 138 -8.25 -7.21 12.10
CA GLU A 138 -9.61 -6.73 12.37
C GLU A 138 -9.86 -5.32 11.81
N TYR A 139 -8.86 -4.46 11.83
CA TYR A 139 -9.03 -3.09 11.33
C TYR A 139 -9.18 -3.09 9.80
N THR A 140 -8.35 -3.84 9.09
CA THR A 140 -8.48 -4.06 7.65
C THR A 140 -9.85 -4.63 7.28
N CYS A 141 -10.30 -5.68 7.99
CA CYS A 141 -11.61 -6.28 7.78
C CYS A 141 -12.75 -5.26 7.95
N ARG A 142 -12.74 -4.48 9.03
CA ARG A 142 -13.77 -3.45 9.28
C ARG A 142 -13.79 -2.37 8.20
N ARG A 143 -12.62 -1.88 7.78
CA ARG A 143 -12.52 -0.87 6.72
C ARG A 143 -13.03 -1.41 5.38
N ALA A 144 -12.72 -2.65 5.05
CA ALA A 144 -13.22 -3.32 3.85
C ALA A 144 -14.74 -3.50 3.87
N LEU A 145 -15.33 -3.86 5.02
CA LEU A 145 -16.79 -3.96 5.18
C LEU A 145 -17.49 -2.62 4.94
N MET A 146 -16.92 -1.51 5.42
CA MET A 146 -17.46 -0.17 5.16
C MET A 146 -17.44 0.16 3.67
N VAL A 147 -16.37 -0.20 2.98
CA VAL A 147 -16.21 0.03 1.54
C VAL A 147 -17.17 -0.86 0.73
N SER A 148 -17.33 -2.13 1.10
CA SER A 148 -18.20 -3.06 0.39
C SER A 148 -19.66 -2.59 0.37
N GLY A 149 -20.10 -1.88 1.40
CA GLY A 149 -21.43 -1.26 1.43
C GLY A 149 -21.65 -0.17 0.38
N SER A 150 -20.57 0.42 -0.15
CA SER A 150 -20.62 1.42 -1.23
C SER A 150 -20.44 0.83 -2.63
N LEU A 151 -19.98 -0.42 -2.72
CA LEU A 151 -19.81 -1.12 -3.99
C LEU A 151 -21.15 -1.79 -4.39
N HIS A 152 -21.50 -1.73 -5.67
CA HIS A 152 -22.63 -2.49 -6.16
C HIS A 152 -22.25 -3.97 -6.28
N ALA A 153 -23.00 -4.83 -5.63
CA ALA A 153 -22.85 -6.27 -5.79
C ALA A 153 -22.96 -6.64 -7.29
N PRO A 154 -22.04 -7.46 -7.83
CA PRO A 154 -22.17 -7.92 -9.20
C PRO A 154 -23.53 -8.61 -9.37
N HIS A 155 -24.30 -8.20 -10.37
CA HIS A 155 -25.53 -8.88 -10.73
C HIS A 155 -25.18 -10.33 -11.08
N THR A 156 -25.54 -11.27 -10.23
CA THR A 156 -25.56 -12.70 -10.58
C THR A 156 -26.69 -12.86 -11.58
N GLU A 157 -26.37 -12.82 -12.86
CA GLU A 157 -27.27 -13.35 -13.89
C GLU A 157 -27.50 -14.83 -13.56
N ARG A 158 -28.75 -15.15 -13.25
CA ARG A 158 -29.21 -16.54 -13.08
C ARG A 158 -29.55 -17.14 -14.42
#